data_634cff935db98e45d93f2d14573119d5
#
_entry.id   634cff935db98e45d93f2d14573119d5
#
_cell.length_a   1.000
_cell.length_b   1.000
_cell.length_c   1.000
_cell.angle_alpha   90.00
_cell.angle_beta   90.00
_cell.angle_gamma   90.00
#
_symmetry.space_group_name_H-M   'P 1'
#
loop_
_entity.id
_entity.type
_entity.pdbx_description
1 polymer ?
#
loop_
_entity_poly.entity_id
_entity_poly.type
_entity_poly.pdbx_seq_one_letter_code
_entity_poly.pdbx_strand_id
1 'polypeptide(L)'
;VDKTTSPETNKEETMKKICYLVILLSSISLAKIPGNMDQSVEIVIQSFSGNGQVRCLTPHLFNVALYGNQLDDNQKSRLRNVGFRFDRPIVHRSMEDRAEGAGLDQTLDNGYFRFHYTITGTHAIANADTNGNTIPDYIDNLVTVFQFVTDMQLDSLGYAEPPSDSWYSANSDNGGSNHYDIYIRNLESNMYGYVMPEAFANATGFGNNENTPVTELNALNSFMAMRNDYTGFPGTEEESIKVTATHEYHHAIQSGYDGYEAQWLMEATAVEMEEQVYDEINDCYQYLPSWFSEPHKALDDQSDHWYGSFIFPQYIFEHLGGSLTLKRIWEKSILNDSYYGDFSHRAISLALSSEGSSFSDALNKMVIANRIMSSSPNAGLFSYEEANTYPVSGPATFQTVTYNAGTNQSVTSTNLNRFASQYTQVNTSDPVVANLTNNSGPATDLNMHAIIAYADNSWTVYSGNSINVDPTGSSSLYLAVVSQDTSANNWDYQIDITDGELAVDNTVVPAFISVSQNYPNPFNPSTSFDIQIPFKQQIRIKVMSVTGKRIAEIANQTLPAGNWTFRWDGMSNSGKPAPSGQYFIVIEGDNFQRWLKATLLK
;
A
#
# COMPACT_ATOMS: atom_id res chain seq x y z
N VAL A 1 33.95 26.75 -42.49
CA VAL A 1 32.72 26.40 -43.21
C VAL A 1 31.61 26.35 -42.16
N ASP A 2 30.90 27.49 -42.11
CA ASP A 2 29.75 27.71 -41.21
C ASP A 2 28.60 26.73 -41.54
N LYS A 3 28.11 25.99 -40.60
CA LYS A 3 26.83 25.31 -40.71
C LYS A 3 25.74 26.19 -40.11
N THR A 4 25.10 26.96 -40.96
CA THR A 4 23.85 27.64 -40.63
C THR A 4 22.74 26.61 -40.44
N THR A 5 22.23 26.49 -39.23
CA THR A 5 21.00 25.76 -38.92
C THR A 5 19.82 26.46 -39.60
N SER A 6 19.02 25.69 -40.35
CA SER A 6 17.90 26.23 -41.10
C SER A 6 16.76 26.73 -40.21
N PRO A 7 16.00 27.75 -40.62
CA PRO A 7 14.89 28.32 -39.84
C PRO A 7 13.71 27.36 -39.57
N GLU A 8 13.64 26.24 -40.28
CA GLU A 8 12.56 25.24 -40.15
C GLU A 8 12.69 24.36 -38.88
N THR A 9 13.93 24.00 -38.50
CA THR A 9 14.16 23.20 -37.28
C THR A 9 13.75 23.95 -36.01
N ASN A 10 13.97 25.26 -35.97
CA ASN A 10 13.59 26.10 -34.83
C ASN A 10 12.06 26.28 -34.70
N LYS A 11 11.30 26.26 -35.81
CA LYS A 11 9.84 26.34 -35.77
C LYS A 11 9.19 25.06 -35.32
N GLU A 12 9.73 23.91 -35.69
CA GLU A 12 9.21 22.61 -35.30
C GLU A 12 9.45 22.33 -33.81
N GLU A 13 10.62 22.72 -33.29
CA GLU A 13 10.94 22.61 -31.86
C GLU A 13 10.11 23.60 -31.00
N THR A 14 9.88 24.81 -31.50
CA THR A 14 9.03 25.80 -30.85
C THR A 14 7.56 25.38 -30.88
N MET A 15 7.06 24.81 -31.98
CA MET A 15 5.70 24.26 -32.05
C MET A 15 5.52 23.06 -31.14
N LYS A 16 6.50 22.14 -31.06
CA LYS A 16 6.47 21.03 -30.11
C LYS A 16 6.41 21.55 -28.67
N LYS A 17 7.24 22.52 -28.28
CA LYS A 17 7.22 23.16 -26.96
C LYS A 17 5.88 23.86 -26.66
N ILE A 18 5.27 24.53 -27.63
CA ILE A 18 3.95 25.16 -27.47
C ILE A 18 2.84 24.11 -27.38
N CYS A 19 2.86 23.05 -28.19
CA CYS A 19 1.91 21.95 -28.10
C CYS A 19 2.00 21.24 -26.73
N TYR A 20 3.19 20.96 -26.24
CA TYR A 20 3.39 20.36 -24.92
C TYR A 20 2.93 21.31 -23.78
N LEU A 21 3.21 22.60 -23.86
CA LEU A 21 2.75 23.57 -22.88
C LEU A 21 1.22 23.71 -22.87
N VAL A 22 0.57 23.64 -24.03
CA VAL A 22 -0.90 23.67 -24.14
C VAL A 22 -1.51 22.36 -23.64
N ILE A 23 -0.87 21.21 -23.85
CA ILE A 23 -1.31 19.93 -23.31
C ILE A 23 -1.14 19.91 -21.78
N LEU A 24 -0.03 20.41 -21.25
CA LEU A 24 0.21 20.51 -19.80
C LEU A 24 -0.83 21.43 -19.12
N LEU A 25 -1.08 22.61 -19.69
CA LEU A 25 -2.08 23.55 -19.17
C LEU A 25 -3.51 23.03 -19.29
N SER A 26 -3.82 22.22 -20.32
CA SER A 26 -5.13 21.60 -20.48
C SER A 26 -5.32 20.36 -19.58
N SER A 27 -4.24 19.65 -19.27
CA SER A 27 -4.28 18.44 -18.44
C SER A 27 -4.40 18.78 -16.95
N ILE A 28 -3.68 19.79 -16.45
CA ILE A 28 -3.84 20.29 -15.06
C ILE A 28 -5.29 20.78 -14.81
N SER A 29 -5.98 21.27 -15.85
CA SER A 29 -7.39 21.72 -15.71
C SER A 29 -8.42 20.59 -15.67
N LEU A 30 -8.03 19.35 -15.91
CA LEU A 30 -8.91 18.17 -15.95
C LEU A 30 -8.78 17.24 -14.73
N ALA A 31 -7.79 17.46 -13.87
CA ALA A 31 -7.67 16.69 -12.64
C ALA A 31 -8.84 17.01 -11.70
N LYS A 32 -9.57 15.98 -11.29
CA LYS A 32 -10.68 16.13 -10.35
C LYS A 32 -10.13 16.49 -8.97
N ILE A 33 -10.58 17.62 -8.43
CA ILE A 33 -10.22 18.04 -7.08
C ILE A 33 -10.61 16.94 -6.08
N PRO A 34 -9.70 16.54 -5.17
CA PRO A 34 -10.00 15.57 -4.13
C PRO A 34 -11.21 15.97 -3.27
N GLY A 35 -12.01 14.99 -2.86
CA GLY A 35 -13.21 15.24 -2.05
C GLY A 35 -12.92 15.85 -0.68
N ASN A 36 -11.69 15.67 -0.16
CA ASN A 36 -11.21 16.21 1.11
C ASN A 36 -10.40 17.51 0.97
N MET A 37 -10.45 18.19 -0.19
CA MET A 37 -9.63 19.38 -0.46
C MET A 37 -9.88 20.52 0.53
N ASP A 38 -11.14 20.81 0.87
CA ASP A 38 -11.47 21.85 1.87
C ASP A 38 -10.88 21.52 3.23
N GLN A 39 -10.92 20.26 3.64
CA GLN A 39 -10.30 19.77 4.87
C GLN A 39 -8.78 19.94 4.81
N SER A 40 -8.15 19.58 3.70
CA SER A 40 -6.70 19.76 3.51
C SER A 40 -6.28 21.22 3.63
N VAL A 41 -7.02 22.15 3.03
CA VAL A 41 -6.77 23.60 3.14
C VAL A 41 -6.85 24.06 4.60
N GLU A 42 -7.88 23.65 5.34
CA GLU A 42 -8.04 24.01 6.75
C GLU A 42 -6.90 23.47 7.61
N ILE A 43 -6.56 22.20 7.45
CA ILE A 43 -5.48 21.55 8.20
C ILE A 43 -4.15 22.23 7.92
N VAL A 44 -3.82 22.51 6.66
CA VAL A 44 -2.58 23.19 6.28
C VAL A 44 -2.51 24.59 6.89
N ILE A 45 -3.60 25.38 6.81
CA ILE A 45 -3.65 26.71 7.40
C ILE A 45 -3.48 26.64 8.93
N GLN A 46 -4.17 25.74 9.60
CA GLN A 46 -4.08 25.56 11.06
C GLN A 46 -2.66 25.16 11.47
N SER A 47 -2.05 24.22 10.76
CA SER A 47 -0.70 23.74 11.04
C SER A 47 0.35 24.86 10.94
N PHE A 48 0.31 25.67 9.91
CA PHE A 48 1.24 26.80 9.76
C PHE A 48 0.83 28.08 10.52
N SER A 49 -0.31 28.04 11.22
CA SER A 49 -0.73 29.13 12.13
C SER A 49 -0.54 28.78 13.62
N GLY A 50 0.10 27.65 13.94
CA GLY A 50 0.38 27.25 15.32
C GLY A 50 -0.77 26.50 16.00
N ASN A 51 -1.72 25.93 15.27
CA ASN A 51 -2.89 25.21 15.80
C ASN A 51 -3.06 23.83 15.17
N GLY A 52 -2.05 23.27 14.51
CA GLY A 52 -2.09 21.97 13.87
C GLY A 52 -2.31 20.83 14.86
N GLN A 53 -3.07 19.80 14.44
CA GLN A 53 -3.37 18.61 15.24
C GLN A 53 -3.03 17.30 14.52
N VAL A 54 -2.46 17.41 13.31
CA VAL A 54 -2.12 16.23 12.51
C VAL A 54 -0.73 15.72 12.83
N ARG A 55 -0.52 14.44 12.63
CA ARG A 55 0.73 13.74 12.87
C ARG A 55 1.69 13.87 11.67
N CYS A 56 1.21 13.58 10.47
CA CYS A 56 1.88 13.85 9.20
C CYS A 56 1.07 14.89 8.40
N LEU A 57 1.73 15.93 7.92
CA LEU A 57 1.08 16.98 7.12
C LEU A 57 1.16 16.70 5.62
N THR A 58 2.00 15.77 5.22
CA THR A 58 2.35 15.45 3.83
C THR A 58 1.15 15.28 2.90
N PRO A 59 0.13 14.45 3.20
CA PRO A 59 -1.01 14.25 2.29
C PRO A 59 -1.76 15.55 1.99
N HIS A 60 -1.92 16.40 3.01
CA HIS A 60 -2.61 17.67 2.88
C HIS A 60 -1.78 18.69 2.10
N LEU A 61 -0.45 18.65 2.25
CA LEU A 61 0.47 19.48 1.47
C LEU A 61 0.46 19.08 0.00
N PHE A 62 0.43 17.80 -0.30
CA PHE A 62 0.30 17.31 -1.68
C PHE A 62 -1.02 17.78 -2.31
N ASN A 63 -2.15 17.67 -1.59
CA ASN A 63 -3.41 18.20 -2.08
C ASN A 63 -3.33 19.70 -2.40
N VAL A 64 -2.79 20.50 -1.49
CA VAL A 64 -2.63 21.97 -1.71
C VAL A 64 -1.65 22.24 -2.85
N ALA A 65 -0.54 21.53 -2.92
CA ALA A 65 0.47 21.72 -3.97
C ALA A 65 -0.09 21.43 -5.37
N LEU A 66 -0.77 20.31 -5.54
CA LEU A 66 -1.25 19.82 -6.84
C LEU A 66 -2.55 20.48 -7.30
N TYR A 67 -3.47 20.75 -6.38
CA TYR A 67 -4.82 21.21 -6.71
C TYR A 67 -5.10 22.66 -6.26
N GLY A 68 -4.20 23.29 -5.49
CA GLY A 68 -4.41 24.62 -4.92
C GLY A 68 -4.66 25.73 -5.95
N ASN A 69 -4.15 25.60 -7.18
CA ASN A 69 -4.44 26.54 -8.26
C ASN A 69 -5.92 26.55 -8.68
N GLN A 70 -6.70 25.51 -8.33
CA GLN A 70 -8.12 25.41 -8.62
C GLN A 70 -9.03 25.93 -7.47
N LEU A 71 -8.44 26.30 -6.33
CA LEU A 71 -9.16 26.85 -5.17
C LEU A 71 -9.78 28.23 -5.47
N ASP A 72 -10.77 28.60 -4.67
CA ASP A 72 -11.34 29.95 -4.73
C ASP A 72 -10.38 31.03 -4.19
N ASP A 73 -10.72 32.29 -4.45
CA ASP A 73 -9.86 33.42 -4.07
C ASP A 73 -9.73 33.60 -2.55
N ASN A 74 -10.73 33.19 -1.76
CA ASN A 74 -10.69 33.26 -0.30
C ASN A 74 -9.72 32.22 0.25
N GLN A 75 -9.83 30.97 -0.20
CA GLN A 75 -8.93 29.88 0.18
C GLN A 75 -7.49 30.20 -0.21
N LYS A 76 -7.26 30.69 -1.44
CA LYS A 76 -5.94 31.15 -1.89
C LYS A 76 -5.39 32.29 -1.05
N SER A 77 -6.24 33.26 -0.68
CA SER A 77 -5.82 34.39 0.18
C SER A 77 -5.40 33.91 1.56
N ARG A 78 -6.13 32.97 2.15
CA ARG A 78 -5.81 32.39 3.46
C ARG A 78 -4.49 31.59 3.42
N LEU A 79 -4.27 30.80 2.37
CA LEU A 79 -3.01 30.07 2.16
C LEU A 79 -1.82 31.02 1.93
N ARG A 80 -2.03 32.16 1.20
CA ARG A 80 -0.97 33.20 1.06
C ARG A 80 -0.56 33.78 2.42
N ASN A 81 -1.49 33.92 3.34
CA ASN A 81 -1.19 34.47 4.69
C ASN A 81 -0.29 33.54 5.51
N VAL A 82 -0.22 32.24 5.17
CA VAL A 82 0.68 31.26 5.77
C VAL A 82 1.85 30.90 4.83
N GLY A 83 2.13 31.71 3.83
CA GLY A 83 3.34 31.67 3.00
C GLY A 83 3.24 30.92 1.68
N PHE A 84 2.05 30.43 1.29
CA PHE A 84 1.89 29.73 0.00
C PHE A 84 1.82 30.70 -1.18
N ARG A 85 2.41 30.30 -2.30
CA ARG A 85 2.46 31.02 -3.57
C ARG A 85 1.77 30.24 -4.69
N PHE A 86 1.16 30.98 -5.63
CA PHE A 86 0.33 30.46 -6.72
C PHE A 86 0.83 30.94 -8.09
N ASP A 87 2.12 31.17 -8.22
CA ASP A 87 2.79 31.69 -9.42
C ASP A 87 3.40 30.57 -10.29
N ARG A 88 3.24 29.32 -9.88
CA ARG A 88 3.74 28.10 -10.56
C ARG A 88 2.63 27.05 -10.70
N PRO A 89 2.82 26.04 -11.59
CA PRO A 89 1.90 24.93 -11.71
C PRO A 89 1.66 24.19 -10.40
N ILE A 90 2.73 23.96 -9.62
CA ILE A 90 2.65 23.41 -8.26
C ILE A 90 2.58 24.58 -7.28
N VAL A 91 1.57 24.59 -6.42
CA VAL A 91 1.47 25.56 -5.32
C VAL A 91 2.54 25.22 -4.30
N HIS A 92 3.37 26.19 -3.94
CA HIS A 92 4.54 25.98 -3.09
C HIS A 92 4.63 27.06 -2.02
N ARG A 93 5.48 26.88 -1.04
CA ARG A 93 5.85 27.95 -0.11
C ARG A 93 7.00 28.79 -0.69
N SER A 94 7.18 30.02 -0.17
CA SER A 94 8.20 30.94 -0.69
C SER A 94 9.57 30.27 -0.73
N MET A 95 10.17 30.24 -1.91
CA MET A 95 11.50 29.67 -2.12
C MET A 95 12.64 30.69 -1.95
N GLU A 96 12.35 31.97 -1.84
CA GLU A 96 13.38 33.01 -1.73
C GLU A 96 14.20 32.89 -0.45
N ASP A 97 13.60 32.27 0.60
CA ASP A 97 14.27 32.00 1.88
C ASP A 97 13.89 30.63 2.45
N ARG A 98 13.39 29.70 1.66
CA ARG A 98 12.65 28.54 2.17
C ARG A 98 12.18 28.79 3.59
N ALA A 99 10.88 29.08 3.78
CA ALA A 99 10.35 29.50 5.09
C ALA A 99 10.72 28.51 6.20
N GLU A 100 10.95 27.27 5.84
CA GLU A 100 11.43 26.18 6.70
C GLU A 100 12.87 26.38 7.17
N GLY A 101 13.72 27.05 6.39
CA GLY A 101 15.09 27.42 6.78
C GLY A 101 15.20 28.69 7.63
N ALA A 102 14.11 29.46 7.77
CA ALA A 102 14.14 30.69 8.55
C ALA A 102 14.48 30.43 10.03
N GLY A 103 15.55 31.03 10.52
CA GLY A 103 16.06 30.89 11.88
C GLY A 103 16.97 29.67 12.09
N LEU A 104 17.30 28.91 11.04
CA LEU A 104 18.31 27.84 11.07
C LEU A 104 19.62 28.40 10.52
N ASP A 105 20.66 28.47 11.36
CA ASP A 105 21.93 29.14 11.07
C ASP A 105 23.09 28.19 10.85
N GLN A 106 22.84 26.87 10.90
CA GLN A 106 23.84 25.83 10.70
C GLN A 106 23.38 24.82 9.65
N THR A 107 24.36 24.27 8.93
CA THR A 107 24.13 23.18 7.96
C THR A 107 25.19 22.11 8.11
N LEU A 108 24.80 20.86 7.87
CA LEU A 108 25.70 19.72 7.75
C LEU A 108 25.35 18.92 6.50
N ASP A 109 26.32 18.79 5.58
CA ASP A 109 26.19 17.91 4.42
C ASP A 109 26.74 16.52 4.80
N ASN A 110 25.93 15.48 4.59
CA ASN A 110 26.35 14.11 4.76
C ASN A 110 25.75 13.21 3.67
N GLY A 111 26.63 12.70 2.80
CA GLY A 111 26.23 11.81 1.72
C GLY A 111 25.21 12.47 0.80
N TYR A 112 23.98 11.99 0.87
CA TYR A 112 22.86 12.41 0.05
C TYR A 112 22.09 13.63 0.62
N PHE A 113 22.23 13.91 1.95
CA PHE A 113 21.40 14.87 2.67
C PHE A 113 22.14 16.12 3.07
N ARG A 114 21.40 17.23 3.17
CA ARG A 114 21.77 18.46 3.87
C ARG A 114 20.83 18.70 5.03
N PHE A 115 21.38 18.69 6.24
CA PHE A 115 20.64 18.99 7.47
C PHE A 115 20.77 20.47 7.79
N HIS A 116 19.63 21.16 7.90
CA HIS A 116 19.55 22.56 8.34
C HIS A 116 19.05 22.58 9.80
N TYR A 117 19.79 23.22 10.68
CA TYR A 117 19.47 23.24 12.11
C TYR A 117 19.97 24.51 12.80
N THR A 118 19.62 24.68 14.07
CA THR A 118 20.17 25.71 14.97
C THR A 118 20.26 25.17 16.39
N ILE A 119 21.20 25.71 17.17
CA ILE A 119 21.35 25.41 18.59
C ILE A 119 20.82 26.53 19.48
N THR A 120 20.17 27.55 18.91
CA THR A 120 19.64 28.72 19.61
C THR A 120 18.21 29.06 19.16
N GLY A 121 17.45 29.71 20.03
CA GLY A 121 16.11 30.19 19.69
C GLY A 121 15.03 29.10 19.72
N THR A 122 13.90 29.35 19.05
CA THR A 122 12.70 28.50 19.10
C THR A 122 12.92 27.15 18.44
N HIS A 123 13.77 27.09 17.42
CA HIS A 123 14.05 25.88 16.66
C HIS A 123 15.29 25.13 17.14
N ALA A 124 15.85 25.52 18.29
CA ALA A 124 17.06 24.91 18.81
C ALA A 124 16.88 23.41 19.06
N ILE A 125 17.87 22.64 18.62
CA ILE A 125 18.06 21.24 19.02
C ILE A 125 18.85 21.17 20.34
N ALA A 126 18.86 20.00 20.97
CA ALA A 126 19.78 19.73 22.09
C ALA A 126 21.23 19.90 21.62
N ASN A 127 22.03 20.68 22.37
CA ASN A 127 23.41 21.02 22.02
C ASN A 127 24.44 20.15 22.77
N ALA A 128 24.09 18.90 23.09
CA ALA A 128 25.06 17.94 23.62
C ALA A 128 25.98 17.48 22.49
N ASP A 129 27.28 17.36 22.77
CA ASP A 129 28.31 16.81 21.89
C ASP A 129 29.20 15.90 22.75
N THR A 130 28.75 14.66 22.94
CA THR A 130 29.39 13.70 23.86
C THR A 130 30.62 13.04 23.26
N ASN A 131 30.71 12.97 21.93
CA ASN A 131 31.84 12.39 21.20
C ASN A 131 32.93 13.42 20.86
N GLY A 132 32.68 14.72 21.02
CA GLY A 132 33.64 15.82 20.84
C GLY A 132 33.96 16.13 19.36
N ASN A 133 33.07 15.80 18.44
CA ASN A 133 33.28 16.02 17.00
C ASN A 133 32.80 17.39 16.50
N THR A 134 32.29 18.26 17.40
CA THR A 134 31.71 19.58 17.13
C THR A 134 30.33 19.58 16.46
N ILE A 135 29.74 18.43 16.28
CA ILE A 135 28.37 18.24 15.79
C ILE A 135 27.50 17.85 16.98
N PRO A 136 26.32 18.44 17.19
CA PRO A 136 25.41 18.01 18.24
C PRO A 136 25.01 16.54 18.09
N ASP A 137 24.94 15.79 19.19
CA ASP A 137 24.56 14.37 19.22
C ASP A 137 23.22 14.10 18.51
N TYR A 138 22.30 15.08 18.57
CA TYR A 138 21.01 15.01 17.87
C TYR A 138 21.20 14.93 16.34
N ILE A 139 22.11 15.69 15.78
CA ILE A 139 22.43 15.67 14.34
C ILE A 139 23.21 14.40 13.98
N ASP A 140 24.15 13.95 14.82
CA ASP A 140 24.85 12.68 14.61
C ASP A 140 23.90 11.50 14.57
N ASN A 141 22.86 11.50 15.42
CA ASN A 141 21.80 10.50 15.40
C ASN A 141 20.99 10.55 14.11
N LEU A 142 20.53 11.74 13.70
CA LEU A 142 19.81 11.92 12.42
C LEU A 142 20.63 11.41 11.23
N VAL A 143 21.91 11.77 11.16
CA VAL A 143 22.82 11.30 10.10
C VAL A 143 22.86 9.77 10.07
N THR A 144 22.99 9.13 11.23
CA THR A 144 23.03 7.66 11.33
C THR A 144 21.71 7.02 10.90
N VAL A 145 20.58 7.58 11.34
CA VAL A 145 19.25 7.09 11.00
C VAL A 145 18.97 7.26 9.51
N PHE A 146 19.22 8.42 8.92
CA PHE A 146 18.97 8.65 7.50
C PHE A 146 19.88 7.82 6.59
N GLN A 147 21.13 7.57 7.00
CA GLN A 147 21.99 6.64 6.28
C GLN A 147 21.39 5.23 6.26
N PHE A 148 20.95 4.73 7.42
CA PHE A 148 20.32 3.40 7.51
C PHE A 148 19.03 3.32 6.72
N VAL A 149 18.14 4.33 6.84
CA VAL A 149 16.88 4.40 6.10
C VAL A 149 17.11 4.39 4.58
N THR A 150 18.12 5.13 4.11
CA THR A 150 18.51 5.16 2.70
C THR A 150 19.05 3.81 2.23
N ASP A 151 20.00 3.22 2.97
CA ASP A 151 20.55 1.90 2.65
C ASP A 151 19.45 0.83 2.61
N MET A 152 18.45 0.92 3.47
CA MET A 152 17.32 0.01 3.46
C MET A 152 16.39 0.27 2.27
N GLN A 153 15.87 1.47 2.09
CA GLN A 153 14.85 1.74 1.07
C GLN A 153 15.41 1.73 -0.35
N LEU A 154 16.60 2.28 -0.59
CA LEU A 154 17.18 2.33 -1.93
C LEU A 154 17.99 1.06 -2.24
N ASP A 155 18.97 0.69 -1.41
CA ASP A 155 19.90 -0.38 -1.74
C ASP A 155 19.30 -1.77 -1.49
N SER A 156 18.61 -1.96 -0.37
CA SER A 156 18.06 -3.28 0.01
C SER A 156 16.71 -3.56 -0.64
N LEU A 157 15.77 -2.61 -0.58
CA LEU A 157 14.42 -2.75 -1.12
C LEU A 157 14.35 -2.32 -2.59
N GLY A 158 15.33 -1.53 -3.07
CA GLY A 158 15.53 -1.19 -4.47
C GLY A 158 14.55 -0.15 -5.01
N TYR A 159 14.02 0.73 -4.16
CA TYR A 159 13.27 1.91 -4.62
C TYR A 159 14.21 2.88 -5.35
N ALA A 160 13.65 3.68 -6.24
CA ALA A 160 14.41 4.75 -6.90
C ALA A 160 14.62 5.92 -5.94
N GLU A 161 15.80 6.54 -6.02
CA GLU A 161 16.12 7.75 -5.29
C GLU A 161 15.14 8.88 -5.67
N PRO A 162 14.71 9.73 -4.70
CA PRO A 162 13.90 10.91 -5.01
C PRO A 162 14.56 11.82 -6.03
N PRO A 163 13.80 12.57 -6.85
CA PRO A 163 14.37 13.46 -7.85
C PRO A 163 15.20 14.57 -7.22
N SER A 164 16.39 14.85 -7.78
CA SER A 164 17.22 15.98 -7.36
C SER A 164 16.58 17.32 -7.68
N ASP A 165 16.79 18.32 -6.83
CA ASP A 165 16.43 19.70 -7.05
C ASP A 165 17.55 20.53 -7.73
N SER A 166 18.61 19.88 -8.20
CA SER A 166 19.80 20.50 -8.80
C SER A 166 19.52 21.49 -9.93
N TRP A 167 18.41 21.32 -10.64
CA TRP A 167 17.99 22.21 -11.71
C TRP A 167 17.46 23.57 -11.23
N TYR A 168 17.10 23.70 -9.94
CA TYR A 168 16.75 25.00 -9.34
C TYR A 168 17.95 25.92 -9.14
N SER A 169 19.15 25.39 -9.04
CA SER A 169 20.35 26.13 -8.62
C SER A 169 20.65 27.42 -9.39
N ALA A 170 20.14 27.53 -10.62
CA ALA A 170 20.33 28.72 -11.45
C ALA A 170 19.25 29.81 -11.24
N ASN A 171 18.10 29.49 -10.63
CA ASN A 171 16.92 30.35 -10.63
C ASN A 171 16.16 30.44 -9.31
N SER A 172 16.52 29.66 -8.29
CA SER A 172 15.75 29.56 -7.05
C SER A 172 16.62 29.02 -5.92
N ASP A 173 16.14 29.17 -4.71
CA ASP A 173 16.70 28.53 -3.53
C ASP A 173 16.49 27.01 -3.57
N ASN A 174 17.60 26.27 -3.58
CA ASN A 174 17.64 24.82 -3.50
C ASN A 174 18.31 24.38 -2.17
N GLY A 175 18.11 25.13 -1.09
CA GLY A 175 18.76 24.87 0.20
C GLY A 175 20.27 25.13 0.19
N GLY A 176 20.82 25.69 -0.90
CA GLY A 176 22.23 26.04 -1.07
C GLY A 176 23.11 24.89 -1.56
N SER A 177 22.53 23.75 -1.96
CA SER A 177 23.26 22.63 -2.56
C SER A 177 22.31 21.74 -3.40
N ASN A 178 22.84 20.66 -3.95
CA ASN A 178 22.06 19.64 -4.67
C ASN A 178 21.70 18.42 -3.79
N HIS A 179 21.94 18.52 -2.48
CA HIS A 179 21.55 17.48 -1.54
C HIS A 179 20.05 17.56 -1.24
N TYR A 180 19.47 16.47 -0.83
CA TYR A 180 18.09 16.47 -0.33
C TYR A 180 18.03 17.20 1.01
N ASP A 181 17.22 18.25 1.10
CA ASP A 181 17.16 19.13 2.25
C ASP A 181 16.26 18.61 3.36
N ILE A 182 16.78 18.60 4.59
CA ILE A 182 16.07 18.26 5.81
C ILE A 182 16.17 19.43 6.79
N TYR A 183 15.02 20.05 7.10
CA TYR A 183 14.93 21.19 7.99
C TYR A 183 14.48 20.74 9.39
N ILE A 184 15.37 20.86 10.38
CA ILE A 184 15.11 20.49 11.77
C ILE A 184 14.60 21.70 12.52
N ARG A 185 13.34 21.66 12.94
CA ARG A 185 12.71 22.82 13.56
C ARG A 185 11.59 22.44 14.54
N ASN A 186 11.20 23.37 15.38
CA ASN A 186 10.02 23.21 16.21
C ASN A 186 8.79 23.20 15.28
N LEU A 187 8.18 22.03 15.16
CA LEU A 187 6.90 21.79 14.49
C LEU A 187 5.76 21.89 15.50
N GLU A 188 4.57 22.24 15.00
CA GLU A 188 3.42 22.44 15.87
C GLU A 188 2.92 21.14 16.51
N SER A 189 2.29 21.27 17.64
CA SER A 189 1.87 20.32 18.68
C SER A 189 2.12 18.82 18.45
N ASN A 190 1.42 18.14 17.56
CA ASN A 190 1.49 16.67 17.39
C ASN A 190 2.21 16.24 16.11
N MET A 191 2.76 17.17 15.36
CA MET A 191 3.38 16.86 14.07
C MET A 191 4.77 16.26 14.26
N TYR A 192 5.01 15.11 13.65
CA TYR A 192 6.31 14.42 13.68
C TYR A 192 7.25 14.97 12.61
N GLY A 193 6.75 15.13 11.40
CA GLY A 193 7.45 15.61 10.23
C GLY A 193 6.48 15.90 9.08
N TYR A 194 7.04 16.29 7.95
CA TYR A 194 6.34 16.37 6.67
C TYR A 194 7.29 16.46 5.49
N VAL A 195 6.83 16.01 4.33
CA VAL A 195 7.44 16.29 3.02
C VAL A 195 6.65 17.37 2.30
N MET A 196 7.35 18.36 1.78
CA MET A 196 6.78 19.48 1.01
C MET A 196 7.13 19.32 -0.47
N PRO A 197 6.17 19.07 -1.36
CA PRO A 197 6.42 19.12 -2.79
C PRO A 197 6.69 20.55 -3.26
N GLU A 198 7.63 20.71 -4.20
CA GLU A 198 8.09 22.03 -4.66
C GLU A 198 7.79 22.28 -6.12
N ALA A 199 8.09 21.33 -6.98
CA ALA A 199 7.87 21.42 -8.42
C ALA A 199 7.87 20.06 -9.07
N PHE A 200 7.44 20.01 -10.33
CA PHE A 200 7.68 18.83 -11.17
C PHE A 200 9.18 18.59 -11.33
N ALA A 201 9.59 17.36 -11.18
CA ALA A 201 10.97 16.94 -11.37
C ALA A 201 11.43 17.20 -12.80
N ASN A 202 12.72 17.47 -12.96
CA ASN A 202 13.36 17.77 -14.23
C ASN A 202 13.09 19.18 -14.80
N ALA A 203 14.17 19.83 -15.23
CA ALA A 203 14.17 21.18 -15.83
C ALA A 203 13.30 21.32 -17.10
N THR A 204 12.87 20.23 -17.69
CA THR A 204 11.99 20.24 -18.89
C THR A 204 10.51 20.40 -18.54
N GLY A 205 10.14 20.41 -17.26
CA GLY A 205 8.77 20.65 -16.78
C GLY A 205 7.80 19.49 -16.92
N PHE A 206 8.31 18.26 -17.04
CA PHE A 206 7.51 17.06 -17.28
C PHE A 206 7.40 16.10 -16.08
N GLY A 207 7.94 16.43 -14.92
CA GLY A 207 7.87 15.55 -13.76
C GLY A 207 8.52 14.20 -14.00
N ASN A 208 9.72 14.18 -14.58
CA ASN A 208 10.48 12.95 -14.81
C ASN A 208 11.56 12.79 -13.73
N ASN A 209 11.52 11.68 -13.00
CA ASN A 209 12.60 11.29 -12.10
C ASN A 209 13.73 10.65 -12.91
N GLU A 210 14.90 11.23 -12.89
CA GLU A 210 16.07 10.71 -13.60
C GLU A 210 16.59 9.38 -13.05
N ASN A 211 16.19 9.01 -11.83
CA ASN A 211 16.64 7.80 -11.13
C ASN A 211 15.78 6.57 -11.42
N THR A 212 14.65 6.72 -12.14
CA THR A 212 13.83 5.59 -12.58
C THR A 212 14.17 5.17 -14.02
N PRO A 213 13.95 3.89 -14.37
CA PRO A 213 14.25 3.39 -15.72
C PRO A 213 13.20 3.77 -16.78
N VAL A 214 12.11 4.43 -16.38
CA VAL A 214 10.99 4.84 -17.24
C VAL A 214 10.80 6.35 -17.15
N THR A 215 10.07 6.94 -18.11
CA THR A 215 9.76 8.37 -18.06
C THR A 215 8.44 8.58 -17.37
N GLU A 216 8.45 9.31 -16.27
CA GLU A 216 7.27 9.79 -15.55
C GLU A 216 6.82 11.16 -16.10
N LEU A 217 5.56 11.50 -15.78
CA LEU A 217 5.03 12.83 -16.04
C LEU A 217 4.69 13.59 -14.75
N ASN A 218 4.62 12.89 -13.63
CA ASN A 218 4.07 13.39 -12.38
C ASN A 218 5.06 13.35 -11.21
N ALA A 219 6.32 12.99 -11.44
CA ALA A 219 7.33 13.01 -10.39
C ALA A 219 7.57 14.44 -9.87
N LEU A 220 7.67 14.59 -8.57
CA LEU A 220 7.85 15.87 -7.89
C LEU A 220 9.17 15.89 -7.11
N ASN A 221 9.86 17.04 -7.15
CA ASN A 221 10.87 17.36 -6.15
C ASN A 221 10.20 17.73 -4.84
N SER A 222 10.92 17.50 -3.75
CA SER A 222 10.46 17.82 -2.41
C SER A 222 11.62 18.10 -1.47
N PHE A 223 11.31 18.66 -0.31
CA PHE A 223 12.17 18.69 0.87
C PHE A 223 11.42 18.17 2.09
N MET A 224 12.13 17.92 3.17
CA MET A 224 11.56 17.39 4.41
C MET A 224 11.73 18.39 5.55
N ALA A 225 10.75 18.43 6.46
CA ALA A 225 10.89 19.05 7.76
C ALA A 225 10.68 18.02 8.87
N MET A 226 11.57 18.02 9.86
CA MET A 226 11.50 17.16 11.05
C MET A 226 11.50 17.97 12.33
N ARG A 227 10.97 17.39 13.41
CA ARG A 227 11.02 18.04 14.72
C ARG A 227 12.44 18.18 15.23
N ASN A 228 12.62 19.18 16.07
CA ASN A 228 13.85 19.41 16.83
C ASN A 228 13.81 18.78 18.24
N ASP A 229 12.66 18.24 18.68
CA ASP A 229 12.45 17.67 20.02
C ASP A 229 11.19 16.80 20.00
N TYR A 230 11.34 15.52 20.37
CA TYR A 230 10.25 14.56 20.46
C TYR A 230 9.82 14.28 21.91
N THR A 231 10.20 15.12 22.87
CA THR A 231 9.78 14.99 24.27
C THR A 231 8.25 14.98 24.39
N GLY A 232 7.72 13.92 25.00
CA GLY A 232 6.27 13.74 25.19
C GLY A 232 5.55 13.00 24.06
N PHE A 233 6.27 12.59 23.00
CA PHE A 233 5.75 11.69 21.99
C PHE A 233 5.78 10.23 22.49
N PRO A 234 4.97 9.32 21.90
CA PRO A 234 5.04 7.89 22.21
C PRO A 234 6.44 7.31 21.96
N GLY A 235 6.86 6.38 22.82
CA GLY A 235 8.18 5.78 22.72
C GLY A 235 9.32 6.69 23.19
N THR A 236 10.53 6.39 22.76
CA THR A 236 11.72 7.19 23.00
C THR A 236 11.94 8.21 21.88
N GLU A 237 12.77 9.23 22.11
CA GLU A 237 13.17 10.18 21.06
C GLU A 237 13.83 9.48 19.88
N GLU A 238 14.68 8.48 20.13
CA GLU A 238 15.34 7.71 19.09
C GLU A 238 14.33 6.92 18.22
N GLU A 239 13.35 6.26 18.84
CA GLU A 239 12.29 5.56 18.12
C GLU A 239 11.45 6.54 17.29
N SER A 240 11.06 7.68 17.86
CA SER A 240 10.32 8.72 17.12
C SER A 240 11.09 9.26 15.91
N ILE A 241 12.40 9.48 16.05
CA ILE A 241 13.28 9.89 14.93
C ILE A 241 13.31 8.80 13.86
N LYS A 242 13.49 7.54 14.23
CA LYS A 242 13.58 6.39 13.30
C LYS A 242 12.31 6.24 12.48
N VAL A 243 11.14 6.17 13.13
CA VAL A 243 9.86 6.02 12.40
C VAL A 243 9.57 7.24 11.55
N THR A 244 9.79 8.46 12.05
CA THR A 244 9.56 9.69 11.27
C THR A 244 10.47 9.77 10.04
N ALA A 245 11.76 9.51 10.20
CA ALA A 245 12.70 9.52 9.09
C ALA A 245 12.35 8.50 8.02
N THR A 246 11.94 7.29 8.44
CA THR A 246 11.51 6.22 7.52
C THR A 246 10.25 6.61 6.75
N HIS A 247 9.24 7.06 7.44
CA HIS A 247 7.94 7.46 6.92
C HIS A 247 8.07 8.62 5.92
N GLU A 248 8.69 9.71 6.35
CA GLU A 248 8.79 10.91 5.52
C GLU A 248 9.74 10.70 4.33
N TYR A 249 10.84 9.94 4.51
CA TYR A 249 11.69 9.63 3.36
C TYR A 249 10.99 8.74 2.34
N HIS A 250 10.08 7.86 2.79
CA HIS A 250 9.25 7.12 1.86
C HIS A 250 8.31 8.02 1.06
N HIS A 251 7.74 9.06 1.64
CA HIS A 251 6.96 10.05 0.90
C HIS A 251 7.79 10.79 -0.16
N ALA A 252 9.06 11.11 0.14
CA ALA A 252 9.96 11.67 -0.86
C ALA A 252 10.20 10.70 -2.04
N ILE A 253 10.37 9.41 -1.75
CA ILE A 253 10.48 8.35 -2.77
C ILE A 253 9.20 8.25 -3.59
N GLN A 254 8.04 8.15 -2.95
CA GLN A 254 6.72 8.05 -3.59
C GLN A 254 6.47 9.20 -4.57
N SER A 255 6.81 10.43 -4.16
CA SER A 255 6.68 11.61 -5.00
C SER A 255 7.52 11.54 -6.29
N GLY A 256 8.61 10.76 -6.26
CA GLY A 256 9.47 10.49 -7.39
C GLY A 256 8.90 9.47 -8.40
N TYR A 257 7.83 8.72 -8.03
CA TYR A 257 7.10 7.84 -8.93
C TYR A 257 5.85 8.52 -9.48
N ASP A 258 4.93 8.93 -8.62
CA ASP A 258 3.73 9.68 -9.01
C ASP A 258 3.21 10.55 -7.86
N GLY A 259 3.38 11.87 -7.95
CA GLY A 259 2.89 12.82 -6.95
C GLY A 259 1.36 12.96 -6.92
N TYR A 260 0.64 12.48 -7.94
CA TYR A 260 -0.83 12.49 -7.99
C TYR A 260 -1.47 11.20 -7.45
N GLU A 261 -0.66 10.23 -7.00
CA GLU A 261 -1.22 9.00 -6.44
C GLU A 261 -2.05 9.27 -5.18
N ALA A 262 -3.01 8.40 -4.89
CA ALA A 262 -3.96 8.60 -3.80
C ALA A 262 -3.27 8.63 -2.42
N GLN A 263 -3.61 9.62 -1.60
CA GLN A 263 -3.00 9.83 -0.29
C GLN A 263 -3.15 8.63 0.65
N TRP A 264 -4.26 7.88 0.55
CA TRP A 264 -4.42 6.67 1.36
C TRP A 264 -3.33 5.63 1.07
N LEU A 265 -2.94 5.47 -0.21
CA LEU A 265 -1.86 4.54 -0.58
C LEU A 265 -0.50 5.09 -0.15
N MET A 266 -0.29 6.41 -0.27
CA MET A 266 0.92 7.06 0.22
C MET A 266 1.10 6.81 1.72
N GLU A 267 0.08 7.09 2.54
CA GLU A 267 0.15 6.89 3.98
C GLU A 267 0.24 5.41 4.37
N ALA A 268 -0.62 4.57 3.80
CA ALA A 268 -0.62 3.14 4.13
C ALA A 268 0.71 2.46 3.85
N THR A 269 1.38 2.82 2.74
CA THR A 269 2.70 2.24 2.41
C THR A 269 3.86 2.94 3.13
N ALA A 270 3.69 4.19 3.58
CA ALA A 270 4.69 4.85 4.42
C ALA A 270 4.70 4.26 5.85
N VAL A 271 3.52 3.99 6.43
CA VAL A 271 3.40 3.28 7.71
C VAL A 271 3.94 1.85 7.61
N GLU A 272 3.62 1.12 6.54
CA GLU A 272 4.19 -0.21 6.29
C GLU A 272 5.71 -0.18 6.13
N MET A 273 6.27 0.89 5.57
CA MET A 273 7.72 1.04 5.46
C MET A 273 8.40 1.19 6.82
N GLU A 274 7.72 1.76 7.83
CA GLU A 274 8.22 1.80 9.21
C GLU A 274 8.49 0.38 9.72
N GLU A 275 7.57 -0.56 9.48
CA GLU A 275 7.72 -1.97 9.83
C GLU A 275 8.85 -2.66 9.05
N GLN A 276 8.98 -2.40 7.75
CA GLN A 276 10.03 -3.01 6.94
C GLN A 276 11.45 -2.56 7.33
N VAL A 277 11.61 -1.36 7.87
CA VAL A 277 12.91 -0.75 8.20
C VAL A 277 13.27 -0.92 9.68
N TYR A 278 12.28 -0.81 10.56
CA TYR A 278 12.43 -0.88 12.01
C TYR A 278 11.34 -1.76 12.65
N ASP A 279 11.31 -3.02 12.27
CA ASP A 279 10.37 -4.07 12.70
C ASP A 279 10.17 -4.14 14.23
N GLU A 280 11.20 -3.78 15.01
CA GLU A 280 11.10 -3.75 16.47
C GLU A 280 10.35 -2.54 17.04
N ILE A 281 10.02 -1.52 16.21
CA ILE A 281 9.35 -0.29 16.66
C ILE A 281 7.90 -0.30 16.17
N ASN A 282 7.04 -0.93 16.93
CA ASN A 282 5.62 -1.15 16.59
C ASN A 282 4.75 0.13 16.73
N ASP A 283 5.21 1.27 16.21
CA ASP A 283 4.49 2.55 16.29
C ASP A 283 3.15 2.51 15.54
N CYS A 284 3.08 1.77 14.45
CA CYS A 284 1.88 1.54 13.64
C CYS A 284 0.71 0.92 14.42
N TYR A 285 0.98 0.21 15.52
CA TYR A 285 -0.06 -0.45 16.33
C TYR A 285 -1.10 0.51 16.89
N GLN A 286 -0.76 1.77 17.10
CA GLN A 286 -1.69 2.79 17.58
C GLN A 286 -2.86 3.05 16.61
N TYR A 287 -2.72 2.72 15.34
CA TYR A 287 -3.78 2.91 14.34
C TYR A 287 -4.78 1.75 14.28
N LEU A 288 -4.38 0.56 14.71
CA LEU A 288 -5.18 -0.65 14.63
C LEU A 288 -6.52 -0.57 15.39
N PRO A 289 -6.60 -0.02 16.63
CA PRO A 289 -7.89 0.07 17.31
C PRO A 289 -8.94 0.88 16.56
N SER A 290 -8.57 2.00 15.97
CA SER A 290 -9.49 2.81 15.17
C SER A 290 -9.91 2.07 13.90
N TRP A 291 -8.96 1.51 13.15
CA TRP A 291 -9.21 0.73 11.95
C TRP A 291 -10.16 -0.45 12.20
N PHE A 292 -9.85 -1.29 13.18
CA PHE A 292 -10.64 -2.47 13.49
C PHE A 292 -12.00 -2.17 14.11
N SER A 293 -12.22 -0.97 14.66
CA SER A 293 -13.52 -0.53 15.16
C SER A 293 -14.50 -0.12 14.06
N GLU A 294 -14.00 0.22 12.86
CA GLU A 294 -14.78 0.75 11.76
C GLU A 294 -14.55 -0.01 10.43
N PRO A 295 -14.64 -1.35 10.41
CA PRO A 295 -14.32 -2.16 9.23
C PRO A 295 -15.26 -1.91 8.04
N HIS A 296 -16.37 -1.20 8.25
CA HIS A 296 -17.34 -0.79 7.24
C HIS A 296 -16.92 0.46 6.46
N LYS A 297 -15.88 1.19 6.91
CA LYS A 297 -15.28 2.29 6.16
C LYS A 297 -14.45 1.77 4.99
N ALA A 298 -14.36 2.58 3.96
CA ALA A 298 -13.56 2.24 2.78
C ALA A 298 -12.06 2.10 3.12
N LEU A 299 -11.39 1.11 2.52
CA LEU A 299 -9.93 0.97 2.61
C LEU A 299 -9.21 2.26 2.15
N ASP A 300 -9.76 2.92 1.14
CA ASP A 300 -9.27 4.16 0.54
C ASP A 300 -9.94 5.42 1.11
N ASP A 301 -10.43 5.37 2.35
CA ASP A 301 -11.02 6.53 3.03
C ASP A 301 -9.99 7.66 3.19
N GLN A 302 -10.41 8.89 2.93
CA GLN A 302 -9.55 10.08 2.92
C GLN A 302 -9.53 10.79 4.30
N SER A 303 -9.60 10.02 5.39
CA SER A 303 -9.49 10.52 6.76
C SER A 303 -8.33 9.82 7.48
N ASP A 304 -8.15 10.06 8.78
CA ASP A 304 -7.13 9.39 9.61
C ASP A 304 -7.26 7.84 9.58
N HIS A 305 -8.32 7.31 8.96
CA HIS A 305 -8.48 5.88 8.68
C HIS A 305 -7.37 5.32 7.77
N TRP A 306 -6.80 6.16 6.90
CA TRP A 306 -5.72 5.77 5.99
C TRP A 306 -4.45 5.25 6.70
N TYR A 307 -4.13 5.74 7.91
CA TYR A 307 -2.99 5.19 8.66
C TYR A 307 -3.20 3.72 9.00
N GLY A 308 -4.40 3.36 9.49
CA GLY A 308 -4.75 1.98 9.79
C GLY A 308 -4.88 1.09 8.56
N SER A 309 -5.05 1.69 7.36
CA SER A 309 -5.05 0.95 6.08
C SER A 309 -3.71 0.27 5.79
N PHE A 310 -2.62 0.56 6.55
CA PHE A 310 -1.34 -0.13 6.44
C PHE A 310 -1.47 -1.65 6.58
N ILE A 311 -2.49 -2.14 7.28
CA ILE A 311 -2.76 -3.58 7.42
C ILE A 311 -2.96 -4.27 6.05
N PHE A 312 -3.31 -3.52 4.99
CA PHE A 312 -3.46 -4.07 3.65
C PHE A 312 -2.10 -4.27 2.94
N PRO A 313 -1.20 -3.28 2.83
CA PRO A 313 0.16 -3.53 2.37
C PRO A 313 0.93 -4.50 3.30
N GLN A 314 0.70 -4.53 4.62
CA GLN A 314 1.23 -5.55 5.53
C GLN A 314 0.79 -6.96 5.10
N TYR A 315 -0.51 -7.14 4.80
CA TYR A 315 -1.01 -8.41 4.27
C TYR A 315 -0.33 -8.80 2.95
N ILE A 316 -0.13 -7.84 2.05
CA ILE A 316 0.59 -8.07 0.78
C ILE A 316 2.05 -8.44 1.05
N PHE A 317 2.70 -7.74 1.96
CA PHE A 317 4.08 -8.01 2.35
C PHE A 317 4.24 -9.45 2.86
N GLU A 318 3.44 -9.87 3.81
CA GLU A 318 3.57 -11.20 4.41
C GLU A 318 3.19 -12.36 3.46
N HIS A 319 2.23 -12.15 2.55
CA HIS A 319 1.60 -13.26 1.82
C HIS A 319 1.66 -13.19 0.30
N LEU A 320 1.93 -12.03 -0.28
CA LEU A 320 1.76 -11.79 -1.71
C LEU A 320 3.00 -11.20 -2.37
N GLY A 321 4.18 -11.73 -2.02
CA GLY A 321 5.45 -11.46 -2.70
C GLY A 321 6.35 -10.44 -2.02
N GLY A 322 6.04 -10.03 -0.79
CA GLY A 322 6.94 -9.22 0.05
C GLY A 322 7.18 -7.81 -0.47
N SER A 323 8.27 -7.21 0.00
CA SER A 323 8.71 -5.86 -0.39
C SER A 323 8.82 -5.66 -1.90
N LEU A 324 9.13 -6.72 -2.66
CA LEU A 324 9.19 -6.63 -4.12
C LEU A 324 7.81 -6.30 -4.73
N THR A 325 6.74 -6.86 -4.19
CA THR A 325 5.38 -6.54 -4.66
C THR A 325 4.98 -5.13 -4.26
N LEU A 326 5.31 -4.68 -3.04
CA LEU A 326 5.05 -3.30 -2.61
C LEU A 326 5.79 -2.29 -3.48
N LYS A 327 7.08 -2.52 -3.78
CA LYS A 327 7.82 -1.69 -4.73
C LYS A 327 7.16 -1.67 -6.11
N ARG A 328 6.71 -2.83 -6.62
CA ARG A 328 6.01 -2.91 -7.91
C ARG A 328 4.72 -2.11 -7.95
N ILE A 329 4.02 -1.96 -6.82
CA ILE A 329 2.84 -1.09 -6.76
C ILE A 329 3.23 0.32 -7.19
N TRP A 330 4.30 0.89 -6.64
CA TRP A 330 4.81 2.21 -7.01
C TRP A 330 5.34 2.27 -8.45
N GLU A 331 6.04 1.24 -8.93
CA GLU A 331 6.44 1.15 -10.35
C GLU A 331 5.23 1.08 -11.31
N LYS A 332 4.09 0.56 -10.85
CA LYS A 332 2.85 0.47 -11.66
C LYS A 332 1.95 1.68 -11.51
N SER A 333 2.17 2.53 -10.52
CA SER A 333 1.52 3.84 -10.42
C SER A 333 2.08 4.84 -11.45
N ILE A 334 3.28 4.62 -11.97
CA ILE A 334 3.84 5.41 -13.07
C ILE A 334 2.98 5.22 -14.32
N LEU A 335 2.10 6.18 -14.57
CA LEU A 335 1.25 6.20 -15.75
C LEU A 335 1.67 7.34 -16.66
N ASN A 336 2.16 6.95 -17.84
CA ASN A 336 2.60 7.89 -18.88
C ASN A 336 1.44 8.36 -19.76
N ASP A 337 0.22 8.05 -19.40
CA ASP A 337 -0.95 8.59 -20.06
C ASP A 337 -1.42 9.85 -19.31
N SER A 338 -2.07 10.75 -20.00
CA SER A 338 -2.52 12.06 -19.52
C SER A 338 -3.63 12.00 -18.47
N TYR A 339 -3.73 10.91 -17.73
CA TYR A 339 -4.77 10.72 -16.75
C TYR A 339 -4.25 11.10 -15.35
N TYR A 340 -4.92 12.05 -14.73
CA TYR A 340 -4.69 12.50 -13.36
C TYR A 340 -5.84 11.97 -12.51
N GLY A 341 -5.63 10.88 -11.81
CA GLY A 341 -6.64 10.28 -10.98
C GLY A 341 -6.07 9.21 -10.09
N ASP A 342 -6.90 8.71 -9.20
CA ASP A 342 -6.58 7.60 -8.32
C ASP A 342 -6.42 6.30 -9.14
N PHE A 343 -5.19 5.81 -9.21
CA PHE A 343 -4.85 4.55 -9.86
C PHE A 343 -4.42 3.47 -8.90
N SER A 344 -4.40 3.75 -7.61
CA SER A 344 -3.91 2.83 -6.60
C SER A 344 -4.44 1.41 -6.77
N HIS A 345 -5.74 1.22 -6.98
CA HIS A 345 -6.35 -0.10 -7.16
C HIS A 345 -5.86 -0.83 -8.41
N ARG A 346 -5.66 -0.08 -9.51
CA ARG A 346 -5.10 -0.64 -10.76
C ARG A 346 -3.63 -0.98 -10.59
N ALA A 347 -2.85 -0.10 -10.00
CA ALA A 347 -1.42 -0.32 -9.73
C ALA A 347 -1.21 -1.55 -8.84
N ILE A 348 -2.00 -1.68 -7.77
CA ILE A 348 -2.00 -2.83 -6.87
C ILE A 348 -2.37 -4.11 -7.64
N SER A 349 -3.45 -4.11 -8.43
CA SER A 349 -3.85 -5.27 -9.23
C SER A 349 -2.77 -5.69 -10.22
N LEU A 350 -2.12 -4.74 -10.89
CA LEU A 350 -1.03 -5.02 -11.82
C LEU A 350 0.20 -5.60 -11.12
N ALA A 351 0.56 -5.09 -9.94
CA ALA A 351 1.66 -5.62 -9.14
C ALA A 351 1.35 -7.04 -8.66
N LEU A 352 0.15 -7.27 -8.14
CA LEU A 352 -0.29 -8.56 -7.63
C LEU A 352 -0.46 -9.63 -8.73
N SER A 353 -0.64 -9.23 -9.98
CA SER A 353 -0.80 -10.18 -11.09
C SER A 353 0.40 -11.11 -11.25
N SER A 354 1.62 -10.65 -10.92
CA SER A 354 2.83 -11.48 -10.93
C SER A 354 2.84 -12.53 -9.82
N GLU A 355 2.08 -12.30 -8.76
CA GLU A 355 1.86 -13.24 -7.65
C GLU A 355 0.61 -14.10 -7.87
N GLY A 356 -0.05 -13.97 -9.04
CA GLY A 356 -1.30 -14.64 -9.41
C GLY A 356 -2.46 -14.24 -8.51
N SER A 357 -2.48 -12.99 -8.07
CA SER A 357 -3.50 -12.39 -7.23
C SER A 357 -4.04 -11.11 -7.89
N SER A 358 -4.99 -10.45 -7.26
CA SER A 358 -5.57 -9.18 -7.66
C SER A 358 -5.90 -8.36 -6.43
N PHE A 359 -6.25 -7.10 -6.61
CA PHE A 359 -6.72 -6.26 -5.51
C PHE A 359 -7.90 -6.90 -4.76
N SER A 360 -8.92 -7.35 -5.48
CA SER A 360 -10.08 -8.00 -4.89
C SER A 360 -9.72 -9.30 -4.15
N ASP A 361 -8.84 -10.14 -4.71
CA ASP A 361 -8.38 -11.38 -4.07
C ASP A 361 -7.62 -11.08 -2.77
N ALA A 362 -6.70 -10.11 -2.79
CA ALA A 362 -5.96 -9.68 -1.62
C ALA A 362 -6.88 -9.10 -0.53
N LEU A 363 -7.83 -8.24 -0.90
CA LEU A 363 -8.81 -7.65 0.01
C LEU A 363 -9.65 -8.73 0.72
N ASN A 364 -10.18 -9.69 -0.01
CA ASN A 364 -10.98 -10.79 0.55
C ASN A 364 -10.17 -11.62 1.54
N LYS A 365 -8.92 -11.94 1.20
CA LYS A 365 -8.02 -12.71 2.07
C LYS A 365 -7.64 -11.94 3.33
N MET A 366 -7.31 -10.64 3.21
CA MET A 366 -7.06 -9.75 4.33
C MET A 366 -8.28 -9.71 5.28
N VAL A 367 -9.49 -9.59 4.75
CA VAL A 367 -10.72 -9.56 5.57
C VAL A 367 -10.87 -10.83 6.40
N ILE A 368 -10.50 -11.98 5.86
CA ILE A 368 -10.50 -13.25 6.61
C ILE A 368 -9.37 -13.24 7.65
N ALA A 369 -8.15 -12.85 7.28
CA ALA A 369 -7.01 -12.74 8.19
C ALA A 369 -7.30 -11.81 9.37
N ASN A 370 -7.92 -10.66 9.11
CA ASN A 370 -8.37 -9.71 10.13
C ASN A 370 -9.31 -10.35 11.16
N ARG A 371 -10.20 -11.25 10.75
CA ARG A 371 -11.11 -11.94 11.70
C ARG A 371 -10.41 -13.07 12.45
N ILE A 372 -9.52 -13.79 11.80
CA ILE A 372 -8.78 -14.90 12.39
C ILE A 372 -7.74 -14.38 13.39
N MET A 373 -7.03 -13.32 13.06
CA MET A 373 -6.06 -12.63 13.92
C MET A 373 -5.11 -13.63 14.61
N SER A 374 -4.40 -14.42 13.83
CA SER A 374 -3.51 -15.47 14.32
C SER A 374 -2.08 -15.26 13.83
N SER A 375 -1.11 -15.44 14.72
CA SER A 375 0.32 -15.52 14.35
C SER A 375 0.79 -16.97 14.15
N SER A 376 -0.13 -17.95 14.18
CA SER A 376 0.22 -19.34 13.94
C SER A 376 0.52 -19.58 12.47
N PRO A 377 1.68 -20.19 12.12
CA PRO A 377 1.97 -20.60 10.74
C PRO A 377 0.91 -21.56 10.14
N ASN A 378 0.15 -22.24 10.99
CA ASN A 378 -0.95 -23.14 10.57
C ASN A 378 -2.15 -22.36 10.01
N ALA A 379 -2.28 -21.07 10.28
CA ALA A 379 -3.30 -20.22 9.67
C ALA A 379 -2.97 -19.88 8.21
N GLY A 380 -1.73 -20.13 7.76
CA GLY A 380 -1.29 -19.93 6.38
C GLY A 380 -1.55 -18.52 5.90
N LEU A 381 -2.30 -18.35 4.82
CA LEU A 381 -2.65 -17.04 4.23
C LEU A 381 -3.57 -16.17 5.12
N PHE A 382 -3.97 -16.64 6.30
CA PHE A 382 -4.88 -15.92 7.19
C PHE A 382 -4.22 -15.57 8.54
N SER A 383 -2.90 -15.47 8.56
CA SER A 383 -2.10 -15.03 9.71
C SER A 383 -1.55 -13.63 9.51
N TYR A 384 -1.12 -13.02 10.60
CA TYR A 384 -0.14 -11.93 10.63
C TYR A 384 0.98 -12.35 11.58
N GLU A 385 2.23 -12.10 11.21
CA GLU A 385 3.39 -12.52 11.99
C GLU A 385 3.27 -12.06 13.44
N GLU A 386 2.84 -10.82 13.63
CA GLU A 386 2.74 -10.16 14.92
C GLU A 386 1.33 -10.08 15.53
N ALA A 387 0.35 -10.82 14.98
CA ALA A 387 -1.04 -10.77 15.46
C ALA A 387 -1.21 -10.92 16.98
N ASN A 388 -0.29 -11.66 17.65
CA ASN A 388 -0.34 -11.88 19.10
C ASN A 388 0.00 -10.63 19.91
N THR A 389 0.66 -9.64 19.32
CA THR A 389 1.09 -8.39 19.95
C THR A 389 0.20 -7.22 19.58
N TYR A 390 -0.65 -7.37 18.56
CA TYR A 390 -1.59 -6.33 18.16
C TYR A 390 -2.54 -5.95 19.32
N PRO A 391 -2.82 -4.66 19.52
CA PRO A 391 -3.68 -4.18 20.60
C PRO A 391 -5.18 -4.41 20.33
N VAL A 392 -5.51 -5.32 19.42
CA VAL A 392 -6.87 -5.66 18.97
C VAL A 392 -7.03 -7.17 18.87
N SER A 393 -8.26 -7.65 19.00
CA SER A 393 -8.59 -9.08 18.86
C SER A 393 -9.39 -9.40 17.58
N GLY A 394 -9.41 -8.45 16.64
CA GLY A 394 -10.11 -8.53 15.38
C GLY A 394 -11.14 -7.41 15.20
N PRO A 395 -11.82 -7.38 14.04
CA PRO A 395 -12.74 -6.32 13.67
C PRO A 395 -14.02 -6.31 14.50
N ALA A 396 -14.59 -5.12 14.65
CA ALA A 396 -15.88 -4.94 15.32
C ALA A 396 -16.98 -5.76 14.64
N THR A 397 -17.80 -6.38 15.47
CA THR A 397 -18.97 -7.12 15.03
C THR A 397 -20.10 -6.14 14.72
N PHE A 398 -20.58 -6.14 13.49
CA PHE A 398 -21.71 -5.31 13.06
C PHE A 398 -23.01 -5.70 13.77
N GLN A 399 -23.30 -7.01 13.80
CA GLN A 399 -24.49 -7.56 14.44
C GLN A 399 -24.21 -8.97 14.97
N THR A 400 -24.89 -9.35 16.04
CA THR A 400 -24.94 -10.73 16.53
C THR A 400 -26.37 -11.24 16.40
N VAL A 401 -26.54 -12.38 15.77
CA VAL A 401 -27.83 -13.07 15.63
C VAL A 401 -27.76 -14.45 16.31
N THR A 402 -28.88 -14.90 16.85
CA THR A 402 -29.03 -16.28 17.37
C THR A 402 -29.96 -17.04 16.43
N TYR A 403 -29.45 -18.12 15.89
CA TYR A 403 -30.22 -19.03 15.02
C TYR A 403 -30.52 -20.32 15.74
N ASN A 404 -31.77 -20.79 15.61
CA ASN A 404 -32.21 -22.12 16.04
C ASN A 404 -32.95 -22.78 14.88
N ALA A 405 -32.80 -24.07 14.70
CA ALA A 405 -33.43 -24.81 13.60
C ALA A 405 -34.95 -24.51 13.51
N GLY A 406 -35.43 -24.27 12.30
CA GLY A 406 -36.80 -23.89 12.00
C GLY A 406 -37.13 -22.41 12.23
N THR A 407 -36.14 -21.55 12.59
CA THR A 407 -36.36 -20.09 12.78
C THR A 407 -35.49 -19.30 11.80
N ASN A 408 -36.09 -18.78 10.72
CA ASN A 408 -35.33 -17.97 9.78
C ASN A 408 -34.88 -16.66 10.43
N GLN A 409 -33.65 -16.25 10.16
CA GLN A 409 -33.08 -14.97 10.55
C GLN A 409 -32.70 -14.16 9.31
N SER A 410 -32.74 -12.84 9.42
CA SER A 410 -32.30 -11.95 8.35
C SER A 410 -31.46 -10.81 8.94
N VAL A 411 -30.35 -10.50 8.30
CA VAL A 411 -29.44 -9.39 8.63
C VAL A 411 -29.45 -8.44 7.44
N THR A 412 -29.70 -7.16 7.68
CA THR A 412 -29.67 -6.12 6.64
C THR A 412 -28.69 -5.03 7.00
N SER A 413 -28.01 -4.47 6.01
CA SER A 413 -27.12 -3.31 6.15
C SER A 413 -27.28 -2.36 4.97
N THR A 414 -27.08 -1.08 5.22
CA THR A 414 -27.11 0.01 4.22
C THR A 414 -25.90 0.92 4.31
N ASN A 415 -24.85 0.55 5.08
CA ASN A 415 -23.71 1.41 5.34
C ASN A 415 -22.35 0.73 5.06
N LEU A 416 -22.31 -0.33 4.30
CA LEU A 416 -21.06 -0.93 3.84
C LEU A 416 -20.48 -0.09 2.71
N ASN A 417 -19.31 0.49 2.92
CA ASN A 417 -18.63 1.28 1.89
C ASN A 417 -17.88 0.39 0.90
N ARG A 418 -17.39 0.99 -0.19
CA ARG A 418 -16.51 0.31 -1.15
C ARG A 418 -15.25 -0.21 -0.45
N PHE A 419 -14.72 -1.34 -0.88
CA PHE A 419 -13.49 -1.95 -0.34
C PHE A 419 -13.48 -2.08 1.17
N ALA A 420 -14.63 -2.34 1.75
CA ALA A 420 -14.84 -2.48 3.18
C ALA A 420 -15.47 -3.83 3.51
N SER A 421 -15.59 -4.13 4.81
CA SER A 421 -16.18 -5.36 5.27
C SER A 421 -17.10 -5.15 6.47
N GLN A 422 -18.05 -6.04 6.66
CA GLN A 422 -18.87 -6.12 7.87
C GLN A 422 -18.96 -7.55 8.36
N TYR A 423 -18.92 -7.74 9.67
CA TYR A 423 -18.88 -9.06 10.31
C TYR A 423 -20.12 -9.27 11.15
N THR A 424 -20.91 -10.28 10.80
CA THR A 424 -22.07 -10.74 11.58
C THR A 424 -21.68 -12.01 12.34
N GLN A 425 -21.79 -12.00 13.66
CA GLN A 425 -21.64 -13.22 14.46
C GLN A 425 -22.95 -14.00 14.47
N VAL A 426 -22.87 -15.30 14.23
CA VAL A 426 -24.02 -16.21 14.27
C VAL A 426 -23.84 -17.19 15.42
N ASN A 427 -24.67 -17.06 16.44
CA ASN A 427 -24.70 -17.99 17.57
C ASN A 427 -25.65 -19.15 17.24
N THR A 428 -25.11 -20.30 16.93
CA THR A 428 -25.87 -21.51 16.61
C THR A 428 -25.01 -22.77 16.80
N SER A 429 -25.67 -23.87 17.12
CA SER A 429 -25.11 -25.22 17.02
C SER A 429 -25.71 -26.02 15.85
N ASP A 430 -26.72 -25.43 15.20
CA ASP A 430 -27.45 -26.09 14.11
C ASP A 430 -26.82 -25.74 12.77
N PRO A 431 -26.83 -26.65 11.79
CA PRO A 431 -26.43 -26.33 10.42
C PRO A 431 -27.27 -25.21 9.84
N VAL A 432 -26.61 -24.29 9.11
CA VAL A 432 -27.28 -23.13 8.50
C VAL A 432 -26.89 -22.97 7.03
N VAL A 433 -27.83 -22.44 6.24
CA VAL A 433 -27.55 -21.86 4.93
C VAL A 433 -27.63 -20.35 5.06
N ALA A 434 -26.53 -19.67 4.71
CA ALA A 434 -26.49 -18.21 4.60
C ALA A 434 -26.53 -17.80 3.13
N ASN A 435 -27.51 -16.97 2.76
CA ASN A 435 -27.68 -16.44 1.41
C ASN A 435 -27.52 -14.94 1.42
N LEU A 436 -26.54 -14.42 0.69
CA LEU A 436 -26.29 -13.00 0.51
C LEU A 436 -27.04 -12.48 -0.72
N THR A 437 -27.83 -11.42 -0.54
CA THR A 437 -28.47 -10.66 -1.61
C THR A 437 -27.93 -9.23 -1.62
N ASN A 438 -27.40 -8.78 -2.75
CA ASN A 438 -27.06 -7.38 -2.97
C ASN A 438 -28.31 -6.64 -3.48
N ASN A 439 -28.84 -5.69 -2.69
CA ASN A 439 -30.04 -4.93 -3.02
C ASN A 439 -29.74 -3.67 -3.85
N SER A 440 -28.46 -3.25 -3.93
CA SER A 440 -28.04 -2.01 -4.61
C SER A 440 -27.30 -2.23 -5.93
N GLY A 441 -26.93 -3.46 -6.27
CA GLY A 441 -26.13 -3.73 -7.46
C GLY A 441 -26.02 -5.20 -7.84
N PRO A 442 -25.13 -5.55 -8.75
CA PRO A 442 -24.85 -6.94 -9.13
C PRO A 442 -24.39 -7.80 -7.94
N ALA A 443 -24.77 -9.06 -7.93
CA ALA A 443 -24.35 -10.00 -6.88
C ALA A 443 -22.82 -10.18 -6.80
N THR A 444 -22.09 -9.89 -7.89
CA THR A 444 -20.64 -9.99 -7.99
C THR A 444 -19.89 -8.88 -7.25
N ASP A 445 -20.56 -7.79 -6.89
CA ASP A 445 -19.93 -6.64 -6.27
C ASP A 445 -19.72 -6.84 -4.76
N LEU A 446 -20.43 -7.81 -4.19
CA LEU A 446 -20.27 -8.27 -2.82
C LEU A 446 -19.84 -9.74 -2.80
N ASN A 447 -19.03 -10.09 -1.82
CA ASN A 447 -18.67 -11.47 -1.52
C ASN A 447 -18.90 -11.76 -0.04
N MET A 448 -19.24 -13.00 0.31
CA MET A 448 -19.44 -13.41 1.69
C MET A 448 -18.51 -14.57 2.05
N HIS A 449 -17.97 -14.51 3.27
CA HIS A 449 -17.15 -15.56 3.85
C HIS A 449 -17.78 -16.03 5.16
N ALA A 450 -17.96 -17.33 5.33
CA ALA A 450 -18.26 -17.93 6.62
C ALA A 450 -16.94 -18.38 7.26
N ILE A 451 -16.62 -17.82 8.41
CA ILE A 451 -15.39 -18.06 9.16
C ILE A 451 -15.75 -18.77 10.46
N ILE A 452 -15.33 -20.01 10.59
CA ILE A 452 -15.63 -20.87 11.73
C ILE A 452 -14.36 -21.07 12.54
N ALA A 453 -14.42 -20.73 13.83
CA ALA A 453 -13.34 -21.00 14.78
C ALA A 453 -13.66 -22.23 15.64
N TYR A 454 -12.63 -22.99 15.98
CA TYR A 454 -12.70 -24.14 16.87
C TYR A 454 -11.87 -23.92 18.14
N ALA A 455 -12.17 -24.69 19.19
CA ALA A 455 -11.52 -24.55 20.50
C ALA A 455 -10.02 -24.89 20.48
N ASP A 456 -9.54 -25.58 19.48
CA ASP A 456 -8.12 -25.92 19.25
C ASP A 456 -7.35 -24.85 18.46
N ASN A 457 -7.96 -23.68 18.25
CA ASN A 457 -7.45 -22.59 17.41
C ASN A 457 -7.31 -22.96 15.93
N SER A 458 -8.01 -23.97 15.46
CA SER A 458 -8.17 -24.21 14.03
C SER A 458 -9.34 -23.40 13.46
N TRP A 459 -9.34 -23.22 12.14
CA TRP A 459 -10.31 -22.43 11.42
C TRP A 459 -10.77 -23.13 10.14
N THR A 460 -12.03 -22.91 9.78
CA THR A 460 -12.57 -23.30 8.47
C THR A 460 -13.23 -22.09 7.83
N VAL A 461 -12.95 -21.87 6.54
CA VAL A 461 -13.50 -20.74 5.78
C VAL A 461 -14.22 -21.25 4.55
N TYR A 462 -15.44 -20.78 4.34
CA TYR A 462 -16.23 -20.98 3.13
C TYR A 462 -16.49 -19.64 2.47
N SER A 463 -16.57 -19.60 1.14
CA SER A 463 -16.79 -18.36 0.38
C SER A 463 -17.87 -18.55 -0.67
N GLY A 464 -18.67 -17.51 -0.89
CA GLY A 464 -19.72 -17.45 -1.89
C GLY A 464 -20.96 -16.73 -1.39
N ASN A 465 -21.91 -16.48 -2.29
CA ASN A 465 -23.14 -15.77 -1.93
C ASN A 465 -24.26 -16.70 -1.41
N SER A 466 -24.01 -18.01 -1.42
CA SER A 466 -24.87 -19.02 -0.79
C SER A 466 -23.95 -20.07 -0.17
N ILE A 467 -23.91 -20.15 1.16
CA ILE A 467 -22.99 -20.99 1.91
C ILE A 467 -23.77 -21.88 2.87
N ASN A 468 -23.57 -23.21 2.76
CA ASN A 468 -24.06 -24.16 3.75
C ASN A 468 -22.94 -24.42 4.78
N VAL A 469 -23.24 -24.25 6.06
CA VAL A 469 -22.28 -24.33 7.16
C VAL A 469 -22.80 -25.29 8.21
N ASP A 470 -21.97 -26.24 8.62
CA ASP A 470 -22.17 -27.04 9.83
C ASP A 470 -21.23 -26.54 10.93
N PRO A 471 -21.73 -25.78 11.92
CA PRO A 471 -20.92 -25.22 12.99
C PRO A 471 -20.72 -26.20 14.15
N THR A 472 -21.07 -27.48 14.01
CA THR A 472 -20.93 -28.47 15.09
C THR A 472 -19.51 -28.51 15.65
N GLY A 473 -19.38 -28.32 16.96
CA GLY A 473 -18.09 -28.30 17.65
C GLY A 473 -17.30 -26.98 17.51
N SER A 474 -17.83 -25.98 16.81
CA SER A 474 -17.19 -24.67 16.71
C SER A 474 -17.32 -23.86 18.00
N SER A 475 -16.40 -22.92 18.19
CA SER A 475 -16.45 -21.90 19.25
C SER A 475 -17.13 -20.63 18.77
N SER A 476 -17.05 -20.32 17.48
CA SER A 476 -17.74 -19.16 16.87
C SER A 476 -17.91 -19.34 15.36
N LEU A 477 -18.96 -18.69 14.82
CA LEU A 477 -19.22 -18.55 13.41
C LEU A 477 -19.41 -17.07 13.10
N TYR A 478 -18.68 -16.56 12.10
CA TYR A 478 -18.83 -15.21 11.56
C TYR A 478 -19.16 -15.28 10.07
N LEU A 479 -20.08 -14.42 9.63
CA LEU A 479 -20.33 -14.13 8.24
C LEU A 479 -19.72 -12.76 7.94
N ALA A 480 -18.69 -12.71 7.10
CA ALA A 480 -18.03 -11.49 6.68
C ALA A 480 -18.49 -11.14 5.25
N VAL A 481 -19.11 -9.98 5.08
CA VAL A 481 -19.47 -9.43 3.77
C VAL A 481 -18.41 -8.43 3.35
N VAL A 482 -17.89 -8.57 2.13
CA VAL A 482 -16.83 -7.73 1.55
C VAL A 482 -17.36 -7.04 0.30
N SER A 483 -17.22 -5.73 0.24
CA SER A 483 -17.46 -4.94 -0.97
C SER A 483 -16.23 -4.93 -1.85
N GLN A 484 -16.38 -5.30 -3.12
CA GLN A 484 -15.31 -5.40 -4.12
C GLN A 484 -15.40 -4.33 -5.21
N ASP A 485 -16.43 -3.48 -5.19
CA ASP A 485 -16.68 -2.49 -6.23
C ASP A 485 -15.99 -1.15 -5.94
N THR A 486 -15.49 -0.53 -7.00
CA THR A 486 -14.85 0.78 -7.01
C THR A 486 -15.82 1.95 -6.96
N SER A 487 -17.10 1.75 -7.30
CA SER A 487 -17.99 2.84 -7.71
C SER A 487 -19.03 3.27 -6.67
N ALA A 488 -19.35 2.44 -5.67
CA ALA A 488 -20.45 2.72 -4.76
C ALA A 488 -20.04 2.78 -3.29
N ASN A 489 -20.62 3.75 -2.59
CA ASN A 489 -20.62 3.79 -1.12
C ASN A 489 -22.04 3.45 -0.63
N ASN A 490 -22.13 2.94 0.61
CA ASN A 490 -23.40 2.58 1.27
C ASN A 490 -24.14 1.45 0.55
N TRP A 491 -23.45 0.32 0.37
CA TRP A 491 -24.06 -0.89 -0.15
C TRP A 491 -25.21 -1.35 0.75
N ASP A 492 -26.38 -1.59 0.12
CA ASP A 492 -27.54 -2.24 0.74
C ASP A 492 -27.49 -3.73 0.43
N TYR A 493 -27.44 -4.54 1.47
CA TYR A 493 -27.47 -5.99 1.34
C TYR A 493 -28.31 -6.66 2.42
N GLN A 494 -28.68 -7.91 2.15
CA GLN A 494 -29.37 -8.78 3.09
C GLN A 494 -28.69 -10.14 3.14
N ILE A 495 -28.54 -10.70 4.34
CA ILE A 495 -28.17 -12.09 4.56
C ILE A 495 -29.38 -12.81 5.14
N ASP A 496 -29.90 -13.82 4.44
CA ASP A 496 -30.91 -14.72 4.98
C ASP A 496 -30.24 -15.98 5.52
N ILE A 497 -30.53 -16.31 6.78
CA ILE A 497 -30.00 -17.48 7.48
C ILE A 497 -31.17 -18.43 7.73
N THR A 498 -31.08 -19.61 7.16
CA THR A 498 -32.15 -20.64 7.17
C THR A 498 -31.58 -22.00 7.56
N ASP A 499 -32.44 -23.01 7.70
CA ASP A 499 -32.01 -24.38 7.99
C ASP A 499 -31.01 -24.87 6.95
N GLY A 500 -29.88 -25.35 7.43
CA GLY A 500 -28.87 -26.06 6.65
C GLY A 500 -29.03 -27.56 6.68
N GLU A 501 -28.39 -28.24 5.77
CA GLU A 501 -28.31 -29.71 5.79
C GLU A 501 -27.01 -30.12 6.51
N LEU A 502 -27.10 -31.17 7.33
CA LEU A 502 -25.91 -31.85 7.84
C LEU A 502 -25.11 -32.34 6.64
N ALA A 503 -23.90 -31.85 6.50
CA ALA A 503 -23.05 -32.26 5.39
C ALA A 503 -22.67 -33.73 5.53
N VAL A 504 -23.23 -34.55 4.66
CA VAL A 504 -22.94 -36.00 4.59
C VAL A 504 -21.55 -36.24 3.98
N ASP A 505 -20.97 -35.25 3.36
CA ASP A 505 -19.62 -35.30 2.78
C ASP A 505 -19.04 -33.89 2.68
N ASN A 506 -18.37 -33.43 3.73
CA ASN A 506 -17.67 -32.15 3.74
C ASN A 506 -16.39 -32.24 2.91
N THR A 507 -16.51 -32.19 1.59
CA THR A 507 -15.41 -31.63 0.81
C THR A 507 -15.35 -30.17 1.16
N VAL A 508 -14.47 -29.79 2.09
CA VAL A 508 -14.17 -28.39 2.38
C VAL A 508 -13.83 -27.73 1.04
N VAL A 509 -14.72 -26.86 0.55
CA VAL A 509 -14.45 -26.10 -0.66
C VAL A 509 -13.50 -24.98 -0.25
N PRO A 510 -12.26 -24.98 -0.74
CA PRO A 510 -11.30 -23.94 -0.40
C PRO A 510 -11.87 -22.55 -0.75
N ALA A 511 -11.68 -21.57 0.12
CA ALA A 511 -12.14 -20.20 -0.13
C ALA A 511 -11.39 -19.53 -1.29
N PHE A 512 -10.13 -19.96 -1.52
CA PHE A 512 -9.22 -19.39 -2.51
C PHE A 512 -8.40 -20.46 -3.20
N ILE A 513 -7.86 -20.08 -4.38
CA ILE A 513 -6.86 -20.90 -5.04
C ILE A 513 -5.56 -20.82 -4.23
N SER A 514 -5.07 -21.94 -3.76
CA SER A 514 -3.73 -22.03 -3.20
C SER A 514 -2.96 -23.20 -3.81
N VAL A 515 -1.64 -23.07 -3.87
CA VAL A 515 -0.74 -24.09 -4.40
C VAL A 515 0.39 -24.28 -3.40
N SER A 516 0.53 -25.48 -2.84
CA SER A 516 1.62 -25.78 -1.94
C SER A 516 2.95 -25.88 -2.68
N GLN A 517 4.06 -25.62 -1.97
CA GLN A 517 5.39 -25.94 -2.50
C GLN A 517 5.49 -27.45 -2.73
N ASN A 518 6.13 -27.86 -3.83
CA ASN A 518 6.31 -29.27 -4.11
C ASN A 518 7.25 -29.94 -3.10
N TYR A 519 6.88 -31.15 -2.65
CA TYR A 519 7.63 -31.94 -1.68
C TYR A 519 7.70 -33.43 -2.10
N PRO A 520 8.88 -34.08 -1.95
CA PRO A 520 10.16 -33.47 -1.56
C PRO A 520 10.71 -32.49 -2.60
N ASN A 521 11.53 -31.52 -2.18
CA ASN A 521 12.29 -30.62 -3.05
C ASN A 521 13.61 -30.22 -2.35
N PRO A 522 14.80 -30.69 -2.81
CA PRO A 522 15.02 -31.50 -4.00
C PRO A 522 14.38 -32.89 -3.95
N PHE A 523 14.13 -33.51 -5.13
CA PHE A 523 13.41 -34.78 -5.23
C PHE A 523 14.14 -35.82 -6.12
N ASN A 524 13.86 -37.12 -5.86
CA ASN A 524 14.33 -38.28 -6.62
C ASN A 524 13.37 -39.47 -6.49
N PRO A 525 12.75 -39.98 -7.54
CA PRO A 525 12.58 -39.37 -8.85
C PRO A 525 11.30 -38.52 -8.92
N SER A 526 10.49 -38.44 -7.86
CA SER A 526 9.16 -37.81 -7.90
C SER A 526 8.94 -36.78 -6.79
N THR A 527 8.09 -35.83 -7.11
CA THR A 527 7.63 -34.80 -6.17
C THR A 527 6.12 -34.60 -6.32
N SER A 528 5.44 -34.19 -5.25
CA SER A 528 4.01 -33.90 -5.23
C SER A 528 3.75 -32.50 -4.72
N PHE A 529 2.61 -31.94 -5.07
CA PHE A 529 2.12 -30.64 -4.60
C PHE A 529 0.61 -30.63 -4.61
N ASP A 530 0.01 -29.84 -3.75
CA ASP A 530 -1.43 -29.73 -3.61
C ASP A 530 -1.93 -28.43 -4.22
N ILE A 531 -3.11 -28.47 -4.84
CA ILE A 531 -3.84 -27.31 -5.36
C ILE A 531 -5.20 -27.29 -4.69
N GLN A 532 -5.54 -26.19 -4.05
CA GLN A 532 -6.87 -25.92 -3.54
C GLN A 532 -7.64 -25.10 -4.58
N ILE A 533 -8.85 -25.53 -4.94
CA ILE A 533 -9.67 -24.93 -5.99
C ILE A 533 -11.02 -24.53 -5.40
N PRO A 534 -11.37 -23.23 -5.38
CA PRO A 534 -12.60 -22.72 -4.75
C PRO A 534 -13.86 -22.93 -5.60
N PHE A 535 -13.71 -23.04 -6.93
CA PHE A 535 -14.82 -23.23 -7.85
C PHE A 535 -14.37 -24.05 -9.07
N LYS A 536 -15.32 -24.65 -9.77
CA LYS A 536 -15.03 -25.44 -10.98
C LYS A 536 -14.35 -24.59 -12.04
N GLN A 537 -13.13 -24.98 -12.47
CA GLN A 537 -12.34 -24.28 -13.48
C GLN A 537 -11.40 -25.21 -14.25
N GLN A 538 -10.89 -24.72 -15.38
CA GLN A 538 -9.86 -25.42 -16.14
C GLN A 538 -8.51 -25.28 -15.44
N ILE A 539 -7.84 -26.40 -15.17
CA ILE A 539 -6.47 -26.42 -14.62
C ILE A 539 -5.53 -27.07 -15.62
N ARG A 540 -4.45 -26.38 -15.90
CA ARG A 540 -3.36 -26.88 -16.72
C ARG A 540 -2.05 -26.86 -15.98
N ILE A 541 -1.33 -27.95 -15.92
CA ILE A 541 -0.07 -28.11 -15.21
C ILE A 541 1.01 -28.57 -16.16
N LYS A 542 2.05 -27.78 -16.32
CA LYS A 542 3.19 -28.04 -17.21
C LYS A 542 4.49 -28.05 -16.41
N VAL A 543 5.46 -28.87 -16.86
CA VAL A 543 6.84 -28.78 -16.38
C VAL A 543 7.69 -28.14 -17.45
N MET A 544 8.41 -27.08 -17.08
CA MET A 544 9.28 -26.30 -17.97
C MET A 544 10.73 -26.42 -17.51
N SER A 545 11.68 -26.45 -18.44
CA SER A 545 13.10 -26.28 -18.13
C SER A 545 13.41 -24.79 -17.83
N VAL A 546 14.58 -24.52 -17.29
CA VAL A 546 15.10 -23.15 -17.08
C VAL A 546 15.24 -22.35 -18.38
N THR A 547 15.27 -23.00 -19.54
CA THR A 547 15.31 -22.36 -20.86
C THR A 547 13.92 -22.16 -21.47
N GLY A 548 12.84 -22.38 -20.71
CA GLY A 548 11.45 -22.22 -21.19
C GLY A 548 10.93 -23.36 -22.06
N LYS A 549 11.68 -24.47 -22.21
CA LYS A 549 11.22 -25.64 -22.96
C LYS A 549 10.27 -26.48 -22.13
N ARG A 550 9.08 -26.80 -22.67
CA ARG A 550 8.14 -27.73 -22.04
C ARG A 550 8.73 -29.15 -22.00
N ILE A 551 8.78 -29.75 -20.83
CA ILE A 551 9.28 -31.10 -20.55
C ILE A 551 8.12 -32.09 -20.44
N ALA A 552 7.12 -31.75 -19.60
CA ALA A 552 5.94 -32.58 -19.37
C ALA A 552 4.67 -31.73 -19.26
N GLU A 553 3.53 -32.37 -19.45
CA GLU A 553 2.22 -31.89 -19.07
C GLU A 553 1.63 -32.87 -18.06
N ILE A 554 1.43 -32.43 -16.82
CA ILE A 554 0.94 -33.26 -15.72
C ILE A 554 -0.58 -33.35 -15.77
N ALA A 555 -1.24 -32.25 -16.05
CA ALA A 555 -2.70 -32.18 -16.13
C ALA A 555 -3.15 -31.10 -17.14
N ASN A 556 -4.32 -31.35 -17.76
CA ASN A 556 -5.04 -30.37 -18.57
C ASN A 556 -6.52 -30.78 -18.55
N GLN A 557 -7.24 -30.38 -17.49
CA GLN A 557 -8.59 -30.84 -17.24
C GLN A 557 -9.40 -29.86 -16.42
N THR A 558 -10.71 -29.91 -16.53
CA THR A 558 -11.61 -29.15 -15.67
C THR A 558 -11.78 -29.88 -14.34
N LEU A 559 -11.44 -29.21 -13.24
CA LEU A 559 -11.58 -29.72 -11.89
C LEU A 559 -12.72 -29.02 -11.17
N PRO A 560 -13.54 -29.73 -10.38
CA PRO A 560 -14.47 -29.10 -9.46
C PRO A 560 -13.73 -28.47 -8.29
N ALA A 561 -14.43 -27.64 -7.51
CA ALA A 561 -13.95 -27.14 -6.25
C ALA A 561 -13.48 -28.27 -5.32
N GLY A 562 -12.41 -28.04 -4.57
CA GLY A 562 -11.81 -29.04 -3.67
C GLY A 562 -10.29 -29.00 -3.62
N ASN A 563 -9.73 -29.97 -2.90
CA ASN A 563 -8.28 -30.14 -2.75
C ASN A 563 -7.81 -31.24 -3.70
N TRP A 564 -6.76 -30.96 -4.47
CA TRP A 564 -6.24 -31.83 -5.51
C TRP A 564 -4.74 -32.01 -5.36
N THR A 565 -4.25 -33.25 -5.29
CA THR A 565 -2.82 -33.56 -5.24
C THR A 565 -2.34 -34.00 -6.62
N PHE A 566 -1.27 -33.34 -7.09
CA PHE A 566 -0.59 -33.67 -8.33
C PHE A 566 0.81 -34.18 -8.06
N ARG A 567 1.32 -34.98 -8.98
CA ARG A 567 2.64 -35.59 -8.87
C ARG A 567 3.37 -35.51 -10.20
N TRP A 568 4.64 -35.10 -10.13
CA TRP A 568 5.58 -35.27 -11.23
C TRP A 568 6.60 -36.38 -10.89
N ASP A 569 6.74 -37.36 -11.77
CA ASP A 569 7.61 -38.54 -11.62
C ASP A 569 9.01 -38.30 -12.22
N GLY A 570 9.36 -37.10 -12.61
CA GLY A 570 10.63 -36.77 -13.27
C GLY A 570 10.74 -37.23 -14.72
N MET A 571 9.61 -37.59 -15.35
CA MET A 571 9.58 -38.04 -16.76
C MET A 571 9.12 -36.92 -17.69
N SER A 572 9.59 -36.97 -18.92
CA SER A 572 9.08 -36.13 -20.01
C SER A 572 7.85 -36.76 -20.67
N ASN A 573 7.10 -35.96 -21.47
CA ASN A 573 5.96 -36.48 -22.25
C ASN A 573 6.32 -37.64 -23.20
N SER A 574 7.60 -37.77 -23.56
CA SER A 574 8.08 -38.86 -24.41
C SER A 574 8.43 -40.15 -23.60
N GLY A 575 8.15 -40.17 -22.29
CA GLY A 575 8.48 -41.29 -21.40
C GLY A 575 9.98 -41.43 -21.09
N LYS A 576 10.78 -40.40 -21.38
CA LYS A 576 12.21 -40.38 -21.04
C LYS A 576 12.43 -39.65 -19.73
N PRO A 577 13.32 -40.17 -18.85
CA PRO A 577 13.67 -39.47 -17.63
C PRO A 577 14.27 -38.06 -17.93
N ALA A 578 13.79 -37.04 -17.26
CA ALA A 578 14.36 -35.70 -17.31
C ALA A 578 15.76 -35.69 -16.66
N PRO A 579 16.75 -34.95 -17.15
CA PRO A 579 18.07 -34.82 -16.51
C PRO A 579 17.99 -34.24 -15.10
N SER A 580 19.01 -34.50 -14.25
CA SER A 580 19.15 -33.73 -13.00
C SER A 580 19.26 -32.24 -13.29
N GLY A 581 18.59 -31.41 -12.51
CA GLY A 581 18.58 -29.95 -12.72
C GLY A 581 17.36 -29.27 -12.12
N GLN A 582 17.26 -27.96 -12.39
CA GLN A 582 16.13 -27.14 -11.98
C GLN A 582 15.05 -27.11 -13.06
N TYR A 583 13.82 -27.17 -12.61
CA TYR A 583 12.61 -27.11 -13.41
C TYR A 583 11.59 -26.16 -12.77
N PHE A 584 10.65 -25.70 -13.57
CA PHE A 584 9.49 -24.97 -13.10
C PHE A 584 8.23 -25.79 -13.36
N ILE A 585 7.44 -26.02 -12.33
CA ILE A 585 6.08 -26.55 -12.47
C ILE A 585 5.17 -25.34 -12.59
N VAL A 586 4.54 -25.17 -13.75
CA VAL A 586 3.66 -24.04 -14.06
C VAL A 586 2.22 -24.53 -13.98
N ILE A 587 1.46 -23.94 -13.09
CA ILE A 587 0.05 -24.21 -12.86
C ILE A 587 -0.75 -23.04 -13.41
N GLU A 588 -1.64 -23.28 -14.36
CA GLU A 588 -2.49 -22.30 -15.01
C GLU A 588 -3.96 -22.64 -14.72
N GLY A 589 -4.74 -21.66 -14.29
CA GLY A 589 -6.20 -21.70 -14.19
C GLY A 589 -6.83 -20.58 -15.01
N ASP A 590 -8.15 -20.39 -14.90
CA ASP A 590 -8.89 -19.41 -15.71
C ASP A 590 -8.37 -17.98 -15.49
N ASN A 591 -8.01 -17.61 -14.24
CA ASN A 591 -7.59 -16.28 -13.86
C ASN A 591 -6.33 -16.26 -12.98
N PHE A 592 -5.53 -17.33 -12.98
CA PHE A 592 -4.29 -17.37 -12.21
C PHE A 592 -3.20 -18.17 -12.91
N GLN A 593 -1.95 -17.89 -12.54
CA GLN A 593 -0.79 -18.68 -12.88
C GLN A 593 0.14 -18.76 -11.67
N ARG A 594 0.69 -19.94 -11.39
CA ARG A 594 1.68 -20.17 -10.33
C ARG A 594 2.89 -20.93 -10.86
N TRP A 595 4.05 -20.64 -10.29
CA TRP A 595 5.32 -21.25 -10.65
C TRP A 595 5.96 -21.86 -9.41
N LEU A 596 6.18 -23.16 -9.42
CA LEU A 596 6.93 -23.84 -8.36
C LEU A 596 8.32 -24.18 -8.88
N LYS A 597 9.35 -23.86 -8.12
CA LYS A 597 10.74 -24.24 -8.42
C LYS A 597 10.97 -25.67 -7.92
N ALA A 598 11.27 -26.61 -8.82
CA ALA A 598 11.49 -28.01 -8.53
C ALA A 598 12.92 -28.42 -8.90
N THR A 599 13.67 -29.03 -7.97
CA THR A 599 15.04 -29.49 -8.19
C THR A 599 15.08 -31.01 -8.23
N LEU A 600 15.34 -31.59 -9.40
CA LEU A 600 15.48 -33.04 -9.60
C LEU A 600 16.94 -33.44 -9.38
N LEU A 601 17.17 -34.39 -8.49
CA LEU A 601 18.45 -35.05 -8.25
C LEU A 601 18.35 -36.51 -8.64
N LYS A 602 19.33 -37.03 -9.37
CA LYS A 602 19.45 -38.46 -9.70
C LYS A 602 20.67 -39.05 -9.05
#